data_9ec327f6aff878d409c41cfc93740b3b
#
_entry.id   9ec327f6aff878d409c41cfc93740b3b
#
_cell.length_a   1.000
_cell.length_b   1.000
_cell.length_c   1.000
_cell.angle_alpha   90.00
_cell.angle_beta   90.00
_cell.angle_gamma   90.00
#
_symmetry.space_group_name_H-M   'P 1'
#
loop_
_entity.id
_entity.type
_entity.pdbx_description
1 polymer ?
#
loop_
_entity_poly.entity_id
_entity_poly.type
_entity_poly.pdbx_seq_one_letter_code
_entity_poly.pdbx_strand_id
1 'polypeptide(L)'
;MPGGATDKNLSLLKQGTVIDFSGSVVGAVFPNGSVIDNRNVAIGRALPDGSIISDAGKLFGEILDGDIVIDNNDKVVGYVNIDGTITAKDGKVIGRTLSRDLAVSDNDNILGKIFKIGATILGNDGKYIGRLSPEGKVINAGGQNIGYIKNNGSYIDLDKKVSGYVLQEVAKNRRN
;
A
#
# COMPACT_ATOMS: atom_id res chain seq x y z
N MET A 1 -5.40 -0.80 -32.26
CA MET A 1 -5.43 -1.09 -31.14
C MET A 1 -4.88 -0.17 -30.22
N PRO A 2 -5.52 0.30 -29.56
CA PRO A 2 -5.17 1.29 -28.65
C PRO A 2 -4.36 0.85 -27.51
N GLY A 3 -3.83 -0.24 -27.67
CA GLY A 3 -3.21 -0.82 -26.53
C GLY A 3 -2.07 -0.06 -25.92
N GLY A 4 -1.32 0.67 -26.70
CA GLY A 4 -0.14 1.29 -26.17
C GLY A 4 -0.36 2.24 -25.02
N ALA A 5 -1.24 3.20 -25.22
CA ALA A 5 -1.49 4.15 -24.17
C ALA A 5 -2.19 3.51 -22.98
N THR A 6 -3.10 2.61 -23.27
CA THR A 6 -3.81 1.94 -22.21
C THR A 6 -2.87 1.08 -21.41
N ASP A 7 -1.96 0.38 -22.08
CA ASP A 7 -1.04 -0.47 -21.39
C ASP A 7 -0.11 0.32 -20.48
N LYS A 8 0.32 1.49 -20.90
CA LYS A 8 1.14 2.26 -20.07
C LYS A 8 0.43 2.70 -18.83
N ASN A 9 -0.83 3.11 -18.92
CA ASN A 9 -1.57 3.51 -17.76
C ASN A 9 -1.81 2.34 -16.82
N LEU A 10 -2.09 1.17 -17.37
CA LEU A 10 -2.31 0.02 -16.52
C LEU A 10 -1.05 -0.41 -15.80
N SER A 11 0.11 -0.17 -16.41
CA SER A 11 1.33 -0.58 -15.75
C SER A 11 1.63 0.24 -14.50
N LEU A 12 0.96 1.38 -14.33
CA LEU A 12 1.16 2.19 -13.15
C LEU A 12 0.17 1.84 -12.04
N LEU A 13 -0.80 0.98 -12.32
CA LEU A 13 -1.73 0.57 -11.29
C LEU A 13 -1.08 -0.48 -10.41
N LYS A 14 -1.46 -0.49 -9.14
CA LYS A 14 -0.93 -1.48 -8.25
C LYS A 14 -1.55 -2.82 -8.58
N GLN A 15 -0.76 -3.87 -8.47
CA GLN A 15 -1.25 -5.21 -8.72
C GLN A 15 -1.05 -6.01 -7.46
N GLY A 16 -1.88 -6.96 -7.22
CA GLY A 16 -1.71 -7.83 -6.08
C GLY A 16 -3.01 -8.26 -5.45
N THR A 17 -2.94 -8.60 -4.18
CA THR A 17 -4.07 -9.16 -3.44
C THR A 17 -5.04 -8.08 -3.03
N VAL A 18 -6.32 -8.34 -3.21
CA VAL A 18 -7.39 -7.41 -2.85
C VAL A 18 -8.06 -7.91 -1.58
N ILE A 19 -8.23 -7.02 -0.62
CA ILE A 19 -8.99 -7.34 0.58
C ILE A 19 -10.20 -6.42 0.64
N ASP A 20 -11.27 -6.92 1.24
CA ASP A 20 -12.46 -6.09 1.46
C ASP A 20 -12.29 -5.35 2.78
N PHE A 21 -13.29 -4.58 3.16
CA PHE A 21 -13.18 -3.77 4.37
C PHE A 21 -13.24 -4.59 5.66
N SER A 22 -13.52 -5.89 5.57
CA SER A 22 -13.47 -6.74 6.73
C SER A 22 -12.09 -7.41 6.85
N GLY A 23 -11.19 -7.13 5.90
CA GLY A 23 -9.86 -7.72 5.93
C GLY A 23 -9.78 -9.08 5.23
N SER A 24 -10.85 -9.53 4.60
CA SER A 24 -10.84 -10.82 3.91
C SER A 24 -10.31 -10.68 2.51
N VAL A 25 -9.54 -11.66 2.05
CA VAL A 25 -9.02 -11.66 0.70
C VAL A 25 -10.17 -11.99 -0.24
N VAL A 26 -10.44 -11.09 -1.18
CA VAL A 26 -11.54 -11.28 -2.10
C VAL A 26 -11.09 -11.51 -3.53
N GLY A 27 -9.83 -11.28 -3.83
CA GLY A 27 -9.37 -11.52 -5.20
C GLY A 27 -7.99 -10.98 -5.46
N ALA A 28 -7.69 -10.79 -6.73
CA ALA A 28 -6.40 -10.26 -7.15
C ALA A 28 -6.61 -9.30 -8.31
N VAL A 29 -5.72 -8.32 -8.43
CA VAL A 29 -5.77 -7.36 -9.52
C VAL A 29 -4.94 -7.89 -10.66
N PHE A 30 -5.49 -7.86 -11.84
CA PHE A 30 -4.79 -8.30 -13.04
C PHE A 30 -4.21 -7.09 -13.76
N PRO A 31 -3.27 -7.28 -14.66
CA PRO A 31 -2.61 -6.15 -15.33
C PRO A 31 -3.54 -5.17 -16.03
N ASN A 32 -4.72 -5.61 -16.42
CA ASN A 32 -5.66 -4.71 -17.08
C ASN A 32 -6.51 -3.93 -16.07
N GLY A 33 -6.20 -4.06 -14.78
CA GLY A 33 -6.95 -3.35 -13.74
C GLY A 33 -8.18 -4.07 -13.24
N SER A 34 -8.53 -5.21 -13.83
CA SER A 34 -9.69 -5.97 -13.37
C SER A 34 -9.40 -6.69 -12.08
N VAL A 35 -10.40 -6.82 -11.24
CA VAL A 35 -10.27 -7.59 -10.02
C VAL A 35 -11.03 -8.90 -10.23
N ILE A 36 -10.32 -10.01 -10.08
CA ILE A 36 -10.88 -11.34 -10.31
C ILE A 36 -10.89 -12.09 -8.97
N ASP A 37 -12.02 -12.70 -8.64
CA ASP A 37 -12.11 -13.42 -7.38
C ASP A 37 -11.56 -14.84 -7.55
N ASN A 38 -11.60 -15.64 -6.47
CA ASN A 38 -11.04 -16.97 -6.53
C ASN A 38 -11.86 -17.97 -7.32
N ARG A 39 -13.01 -17.54 -7.87
CA ARG A 39 -13.79 -18.37 -8.77
C ARG A 39 -13.58 -17.92 -10.21
N ASN A 40 -12.61 -17.02 -10.44
CA ASN A 40 -12.30 -16.52 -11.74
C ASN A 40 -13.38 -15.61 -12.31
N VAL A 41 -14.13 -14.95 -11.46
CA VAL A 41 -15.19 -14.05 -11.87
C VAL A 41 -14.73 -12.62 -11.66
N ALA A 42 -14.93 -11.74 -12.65
CA ALA A 42 -14.56 -10.34 -12.51
C ALA A 42 -15.56 -9.67 -11.58
N ILE A 43 -15.05 -9.07 -10.51
CA ILE A 43 -15.91 -8.47 -9.51
C ILE A 43 -15.74 -6.96 -9.40
N GLY A 44 -14.81 -6.38 -10.13
CA GLY A 44 -14.62 -4.94 -10.08
C GLY A 44 -13.31 -4.55 -10.74
N ARG A 45 -12.84 -3.37 -10.39
CA ARG A 45 -11.58 -2.89 -10.95
C ARG A 45 -10.83 -2.04 -9.93
N ALA A 46 -9.53 -1.95 -10.12
CA ALA A 46 -8.66 -1.18 -9.26
C ALA A 46 -8.51 0.23 -9.79
N LEU A 47 -8.49 1.19 -8.88
CA LEU A 47 -8.22 2.58 -9.23
C LEU A 47 -6.75 2.87 -8.93
N PRO A 48 -6.19 3.92 -9.51
CA PRO A 48 -4.77 4.21 -9.31
C PRO A 48 -4.36 4.42 -7.87
N ASP A 49 -5.27 4.84 -7.00
CA ASP A 49 -4.94 5.08 -5.59
C ASP A 49 -4.99 3.81 -4.75
N GLY A 50 -5.24 2.67 -5.37
CA GLY A 50 -5.31 1.42 -4.63
C GLY A 50 -6.71 1.03 -4.17
N SER A 51 -7.70 1.87 -4.42
CA SER A 51 -9.08 1.55 -4.07
C SER A 51 -9.64 0.57 -5.07
N ILE A 52 -10.57 -0.25 -4.63
CA ILE A 52 -11.24 -1.22 -5.50
C ILE A 52 -12.73 -0.88 -5.55
N ILE A 53 -13.25 -0.74 -6.76
CA ILE A 53 -14.68 -0.49 -6.90
C ILE A 53 -15.32 -1.66 -7.64
N SER A 54 -16.58 -1.90 -7.31
CA SER A 54 -17.34 -2.96 -7.93
C SER A 54 -17.84 -2.49 -9.30
N ASP A 55 -18.46 -3.39 -10.06
CA ASP A 55 -19.05 -3.03 -11.32
C ASP A 55 -20.12 -1.96 -11.18
N ALA A 56 -20.73 -1.85 -10.02
CA ALA A 56 -21.73 -0.84 -9.76
C ALA A 56 -21.12 0.48 -9.33
N GLY A 57 -19.79 0.58 -9.31
CA GLY A 57 -19.12 1.80 -8.90
C GLY A 57 -18.99 2.00 -7.41
N LYS A 58 -19.24 0.93 -6.61
CA LYS A 58 -19.18 1.04 -5.19
C LYS A 58 -17.85 0.61 -4.65
N LEU A 59 -17.29 1.39 -3.77
CA LEU A 59 -16.02 1.05 -3.15
C LEU A 59 -16.17 -0.17 -2.28
N PHE A 60 -15.36 -1.18 -2.43
CA PHE A 60 -15.50 -2.38 -1.62
C PHE A 60 -14.19 -2.97 -1.11
N GLY A 61 -13.07 -2.40 -1.42
CA GLY A 61 -11.82 -2.97 -0.91
C GLY A 61 -10.60 -2.18 -1.28
N GLU A 62 -9.45 -2.77 -1.02
CA GLU A 62 -8.15 -2.15 -1.23
C GLU A 62 -7.15 -3.16 -1.69
N ILE A 63 -6.08 -2.70 -2.35
CA ILE A 63 -4.99 -3.57 -2.74
C ILE A 63 -3.99 -3.66 -1.61
N LEU A 64 -3.53 -4.86 -1.31
CA LEU A 64 -2.51 -5.07 -0.29
C LEU A 64 -1.10 -5.05 -0.85
N ASP A 65 -0.92 -4.65 -2.09
CA ASP A 65 0.40 -4.61 -2.68
C ASP A 65 0.80 -3.20 -3.01
N GLY A 66 2.08 -2.99 -3.25
CA GLY A 66 2.63 -1.69 -3.54
C GLY A 66 3.26 -1.10 -2.31
N ASP A 67 3.66 0.15 -2.40
CA ASP A 67 4.36 0.81 -1.31
C ASP A 67 3.76 2.17 -1.06
N ILE A 68 3.78 2.60 0.20
CA ILE A 68 3.34 3.93 0.58
C ILE A 68 4.52 4.70 1.11
N VAL A 69 4.41 6.03 1.10
CA VAL A 69 5.43 6.91 1.63
C VAL A 69 4.85 7.62 2.85
N ILE A 70 5.51 7.49 4.00
CA ILE A 70 5.08 8.14 5.25
C ILE A 70 6.08 9.23 5.58
N ASP A 71 5.62 10.46 5.71
CA ASP A 71 6.50 11.61 5.93
C ASP A 71 6.88 11.76 7.41
N ASN A 72 7.64 12.79 7.74
CA ASN A 72 8.08 13.03 9.10
C ASN A 72 6.97 13.35 10.06
N ASN A 73 5.78 13.68 9.56
CA ASN A 73 4.64 13.95 10.42
C ASN A 73 3.78 12.71 10.55
N ASP A 74 4.31 11.56 10.11
CA ASP A 74 3.64 10.27 10.19
C ASP A 74 2.37 10.20 9.34
N LYS A 75 2.35 10.95 8.24
CA LYS A 75 1.21 10.93 7.31
C LYS A 75 1.61 10.29 6.00
N VAL A 76 0.68 9.60 5.36
CA VAL A 76 0.91 9.04 4.05
C VAL A 76 0.83 10.18 3.05
N VAL A 77 1.92 10.44 2.34
CA VAL A 77 1.97 11.54 1.38
C VAL A 77 1.95 11.06 -0.06
N GLY A 78 2.12 9.80 -0.28
CA GLY A 78 2.08 9.30 -1.66
C GLY A 78 2.27 7.82 -1.75
N TYR A 79 2.27 7.33 -2.99
CA TYR A 79 2.39 5.93 -3.30
C TYR A 79 3.49 5.75 -4.33
N VAL A 80 4.21 4.65 -4.26
CA VAL A 80 5.31 4.37 -5.16
C VAL A 80 4.76 3.66 -6.39
N ASN A 81 5.06 4.18 -7.57
CA ASN A 81 4.63 3.56 -8.82
C ASN A 81 5.67 2.54 -9.27
N ILE A 82 5.29 1.70 -10.21
CA ILE A 82 6.18 0.66 -10.70
C ILE A 82 7.47 1.24 -11.26
N ASP A 83 7.40 2.42 -11.86
CA ASP A 83 8.58 3.05 -12.45
C ASP A 83 9.45 3.80 -11.44
N GLY A 84 9.11 3.72 -10.16
CA GLY A 84 9.90 4.38 -9.12
C GLY A 84 9.52 5.82 -8.84
N THR A 85 8.52 6.36 -9.52
CA THR A 85 8.05 7.71 -9.19
C THR A 85 7.08 7.64 -8.03
N ILE A 86 6.88 8.76 -7.34
CA ILE A 86 5.96 8.86 -6.23
C ILE A 86 4.79 9.74 -6.65
N THR A 87 3.58 9.22 -6.50
CA THR A 87 2.37 9.96 -6.83
C THR A 87 1.64 10.32 -5.55
N ALA A 88 1.29 11.58 -5.38
CA ALA A 88 0.52 12.02 -4.22
C ALA A 88 -0.93 11.60 -4.38
N LYS A 89 -1.71 11.78 -3.32
CA LYS A 89 -3.11 11.38 -3.36
C LYS A 89 -3.92 12.08 -4.42
N ASP A 90 -3.52 13.28 -4.83
CA ASP A 90 -4.24 14.01 -5.85
C ASP A 90 -3.80 13.62 -7.27
N GLY A 91 -2.92 12.65 -7.38
CA GLY A 91 -2.49 12.16 -8.69
C GLY A 91 -1.25 12.82 -9.25
N LYS A 92 -0.69 13.81 -8.57
CA LYS A 92 0.50 14.46 -9.09
C LYS A 92 1.75 13.73 -8.72
N VAL A 93 2.72 13.70 -9.63
CA VAL A 93 4.01 13.09 -9.34
C VAL A 93 4.80 14.09 -8.52
N ILE A 94 5.21 13.71 -7.33
CA ILE A 94 5.88 14.60 -6.40
C ILE A 94 7.34 14.22 -6.14
N GLY A 95 7.80 13.12 -6.68
CA GLY A 95 9.18 12.71 -6.45
C GLY A 95 9.46 11.33 -6.95
N ARG A 96 10.47 10.72 -6.39
CA ARG A 96 10.92 9.40 -6.81
C ARG A 96 11.56 8.64 -5.64
N THR A 97 11.79 7.37 -5.83
CA THR A 97 12.51 6.60 -4.83
C THR A 97 13.99 6.88 -4.97
N LEU A 98 14.66 7.12 -3.87
CA LEU A 98 16.11 7.28 -3.86
C LEU A 98 16.73 5.93 -3.53
N SER A 99 16.09 5.18 -2.67
CA SER A 99 16.53 3.84 -2.32
C SER A 99 15.30 3.04 -2.01
N ARG A 100 15.48 1.80 -1.60
CA ARG A 100 14.39 0.92 -1.31
C ARG A 100 13.44 1.46 -0.27
N ASP A 101 13.92 2.21 0.68
CA ASP A 101 13.09 2.68 1.77
C ASP A 101 13.01 4.20 1.91
N LEU A 102 13.47 4.94 0.92
CA LEU A 102 13.50 6.39 1.02
C LEU A 102 12.98 7.06 -0.23
N ALA A 103 12.07 7.99 -0.07
CA ALA A 103 11.51 8.77 -1.17
C ALA A 103 11.95 10.22 -1.09
N VAL A 104 12.29 10.81 -2.23
CA VAL A 104 12.75 12.20 -2.29
C VAL A 104 11.96 12.96 -3.34
N SER A 105 11.92 14.29 -3.18
CA SER A 105 11.27 15.15 -4.15
C SER A 105 12.23 15.42 -5.30
N ASP A 106 11.79 16.18 -6.29
CA ASP A 106 12.61 16.53 -7.43
C ASP A 106 13.82 17.36 -7.00
N ASN A 107 13.76 18.03 -5.87
CA ASN A 107 14.87 18.83 -5.37
C ASN A 107 15.71 18.02 -4.39
N ASP A 108 15.52 16.73 -4.34
CA ASP A 108 16.25 15.82 -3.44
C ASP A 108 15.98 16.04 -1.95
N ASN A 109 14.86 16.65 -1.63
CA ASN A 109 14.45 16.75 -0.23
C ASN A 109 13.72 15.48 0.14
N ILE A 110 13.91 14.98 1.33
CA ILE A 110 13.27 13.76 1.77
C ILE A 110 11.77 13.94 1.88
N LEU A 111 11.02 13.11 1.16
CA LEU A 111 9.57 13.11 1.24
C LEU A 111 9.13 12.21 2.38
N GLY A 112 9.82 11.12 2.60
CA GLY A 112 9.44 10.19 3.66
C GLY A 112 10.08 8.83 3.49
N LYS A 113 9.63 7.89 4.33
CA LYS A 113 10.09 6.52 4.29
C LYS A 113 9.08 5.66 3.59
N ILE A 114 9.55 4.64 2.92
CA ILE A 114 8.72 3.76 2.12
C ILE A 114 8.41 2.50 2.89
N PHE A 115 7.12 2.14 2.95
CA PHE A 115 6.68 0.92 3.61
C PHE A 115 5.80 0.13 2.66
N LYS A 116 5.87 -1.18 2.73
CA LYS A 116 5.10 -2.04 1.85
C LYS A 116 3.67 -2.18 2.35
N ILE A 117 2.70 -1.96 1.45
CA ILE A 117 1.30 -2.19 1.78
C ILE A 117 1.14 -3.68 2.06
N GLY A 118 0.44 -4.02 3.10
CA GLY A 118 0.26 -5.42 3.49
C GLY A 118 1.37 -5.95 4.38
N ALA A 119 2.36 -5.11 4.73
CA ALA A 119 3.45 -5.55 5.60
C ALA A 119 2.91 -6.03 6.93
N THR A 120 3.54 -7.03 7.48
CA THR A 120 3.14 -7.61 8.76
C THR A 120 3.51 -6.67 9.89
N ILE A 121 2.60 -6.48 10.83
CA ILE A 121 2.85 -5.71 12.03
C ILE A 121 2.96 -6.68 13.19
N LEU A 122 4.03 -6.58 13.95
CA LEU A 122 4.24 -7.43 15.11
C LEU A 122 4.15 -6.59 16.38
N GLY A 123 3.65 -7.20 17.44
CA GLY A 123 3.60 -6.55 18.74
C GLY A 123 4.96 -6.55 19.39
N ASN A 124 5.07 -5.89 20.54
CA ASN A 124 6.31 -5.85 21.30
C ASN A 124 6.77 -7.25 21.72
N ASP A 125 5.85 -8.20 21.80
CA ASP A 125 6.18 -9.57 22.15
C ASP A 125 6.51 -10.42 20.92
N GLY A 126 6.55 -9.81 19.74
CA GLY A 126 6.87 -10.53 18.51
C GLY A 126 5.71 -11.26 17.87
N LYS A 127 4.50 -11.11 18.40
CA LYS A 127 3.36 -11.80 17.83
C LYS A 127 2.65 -10.96 16.79
N TYR A 128 2.03 -11.63 15.82
CA TYR A 128 1.31 -10.96 14.75
C TYR A 128 0.16 -10.12 15.30
N ILE A 129 0.03 -8.91 14.82
CA ILE A 129 -1.06 -8.03 15.20
C ILE A 129 -1.94 -7.70 14.00
N GLY A 130 -1.37 -7.43 12.85
CA GLY A 130 -2.16 -7.02 11.69
C GLY A 130 -1.29 -6.68 10.50
N ARG A 131 -1.85 -5.93 9.57
CA ARG A 131 -1.16 -5.55 8.34
C ARG A 131 -1.28 -4.08 8.08
N LEU A 132 -0.31 -3.54 7.34
CA LEU A 132 -0.29 -2.14 6.98
C LEU A 132 -1.23 -1.89 5.81
N SER A 133 -2.14 -0.93 5.97
CA SER A 133 -3.06 -0.57 4.90
C SER A 133 -2.45 0.53 4.02
N PRO A 134 -3.03 0.80 2.85
CA PRO A 134 -2.55 1.88 2.00
C PRO A 134 -2.64 3.26 2.65
N GLU A 135 -3.40 3.38 3.73
CA GLU A 135 -3.55 4.66 4.40
C GLU A 135 -2.63 4.82 5.58
N GLY A 136 -1.70 3.89 5.76
CA GLY A 136 -0.77 3.97 6.89
C GLY A 136 -1.34 3.45 8.19
N LYS A 137 -2.51 2.84 8.15
CA LYS A 137 -3.15 2.32 9.34
C LYS A 137 -2.89 0.85 9.50
N VAL A 138 -3.08 0.33 10.69
CA VAL A 138 -2.90 -1.09 10.95
C VAL A 138 -4.27 -1.73 11.05
N ILE A 139 -4.48 -2.76 10.25
CA ILE A 139 -5.76 -3.46 10.19
C ILE A 139 -5.56 -4.87 10.74
N ASN A 140 -6.34 -5.25 11.71
CA ASN A 140 -6.20 -6.57 12.31
C ASN A 140 -6.95 -7.63 11.49
N ALA A 141 -6.89 -8.88 11.94
CA ALA A 141 -7.53 -9.97 11.21
C ALA A 141 -9.03 -9.82 11.06
N GLY A 142 -9.65 -9.06 11.93
CA GLY A 142 -11.08 -8.81 11.84
C GLY A 142 -11.45 -7.61 10.98
N GLY A 143 -10.46 -7.00 10.31
CA GLY A 143 -10.72 -5.85 9.47
C GLY A 143 -10.85 -4.54 10.20
N GLN A 144 -10.48 -4.50 11.47
CA GLN A 144 -10.61 -3.29 12.26
C GLN A 144 -9.35 -2.48 12.27
N ASN A 145 -9.50 -1.15 12.26
CA ASN A 145 -8.36 -0.26 12.36
C ASN A 145 -7.95 -0.21 13.82
N ILE A 146 -6.73 -0.64 14.13
CA ILE A 146 -6.26 -0.69 15.50
C ILE A 146 -5.09 0.27 15.76
N GLY A 147 -4.78 1.15 14.82
CA GLY A 147 -3.74 2.13 15.02
C GLY A 147 -3.08 2.53 13.72
N TYR A 148 -1.85 3.02 13.80
CA TYR A 148 -1.15 3.50 12.62
C TYR A 148 0.35 3.27 12.75
N ILE A 149 1.07 3.45 11.64
CA ILE A 149 2.51 3.29 11.61
C ILE A 149 3.16 4.65 11.49
N LYS A 150 4.19 4.88 12.32
CA LYS A 150 4.95 6.11 12.25
C LYS A 150 6.05 5.97 11.22
N ASN A 151 6.64 7.10 10.87
CA ASN A 151 7.72 7.14 9.90
C ASN A 151 8.89 6.23 10.30
N ASN A 152 9.10 6.00 11.58
CA ASN A 152 10.20 5.15 12.04
C ASN A 152 9.84 3.67 12.10
N GLY A 153 8.65 3.30 11.64
CA GLY A 153 8.24 1.90 11.63
C GLY A 153 7.53 1.42 12.89
N SER A 154 7.34 2.28 13.88
CA SER A 154 6.65 1.88 15.11
C SER A 154 5.17 1.79 14.89
N TYR A 155 4.53 0.83 15.54
CA TYR A 155 3.08 0.71 15.52
C TYR A 155 2.54 1.44 16.75
N ILE A 156 1.63 2.38 16.54
CA ILE A 156 1.00 3.14 17.62
C ILE A 156 -0.44 2.67 17.72
N ASP A 157 -0.82 2.21 18.90
CA ASP A 157 -2.17 1.66 19.10
C ASP A 157 -3.18 2.77 19.34
N LEU A 158 -4.43 2.41 19.56
CA LEU A 158 -5.48 3.39 19.75
C LEU A 158 -5.35 4.17 21.04
N ASP A 159 -4.54 3.68 22.00
CA ASP A 159 -4.26 4.40 23.23
C ASP A 159 -3.02 5.29 23.07
N LYS A 160 -2.53 5.44 21.84
CA LYS A 160 -1.38 6.28 21.51
C LYS A 160 -0.08 5.77 22.11
N LYS A 161 0.03 4.47 22.31
CA LYS A 161 1.25 3.88 22.83
C LYS A 161 1.97 3.12 21.76
N VAL A 162 3.30 3.07 21.84
CA VAL A 162 4.10 2.26 20.95
C VAL A 162 3.90 0.81 21.36
N SER A 163 3.21 0.04 20.53
CA SER A 163 2.85 -1.32 20.88
C SER A 163 3.42 -2.37 19.93
N GLY A 164 4.26 -1.98 19.00
CA GLY A 164 4.85 -2.93 18.06
C GLY A 164 5.60 -2.24 16.96
N TYR A 165 5.79 -2.94 15.85
CA TYR A 165 6.57 -2.42 14.74
C TYR A 165 6.26 -3.15 13.44
N VAL A 166 6.62 -2.51 12.33
CA VAL A 166 6.48 -3.11 11.02
C VAL A 166 7.62 -4.07 10.81
N LEU A 167 7.31 -5.29 10.38
CA LEU A 167 8.35 -6.25 10.06
C LEU A 167 8.83 -5.94 8.66
N GLN A 168 10.09 -5.57 8.51
CA GLN A 168 10.64 -5.24 7.23
C GLN A 168 11.63 -6.27 6.79
N GLU A 169 11.50 -6.72 5.54
CA GLU A 169 12.40 -7.71 5.06
C GLU A 169 13.41 -7.09 4.18
N VAL A 170 14.34 -6.38 4.69
CA VAL A 170 15.32 -5.81 3.87
C VAL A 170 16.62 -6.45 3.86
N ALA A 171 17.01 -6.90 4.97
CA ALA A 171 18.34 -7.39 5.13
C ALA A 171 18.74 -8.47 4.21
N LYS A 172 18.01 -9.55 4.12
CA LYS A 172 18.42 -10.59 3.35
C LYS A 172 18.36 -10.31 1.92
N ASN A 173 17.54 -9.46 1.49
CA ASN A 173 17.45 -9.22 0.12
C ASN A 173 18.59 -8.43 -0.41
N ARG A 174 19.23 -7.67 0.42
CA ARG A 174 20.25 -6.94 -0.01
C ARG A 174 21.49 -7.55 -0.02
N ARG A 175 21.67 -8.54 0.62
CA ARG A 175 22.87 -9.16 0.76
C ARG A 175 23.28 -9.77 -0.38
N ASN A 176 22.76 -10.02 -1.12
CA ASN A 176 23.26 -10.67 -2.15
C ASN A 176 23.13 -10.17 -3.28
#